data_c3fe65a94a8cdc4b8e9c9dbc1798495e
#
_entry.id   c3fe65a94a8cdc4b8e9c9dbc1798495e
#
_cell.length_a   1.000
_cell.length_b   1.000
_cell.length_c   1.000
_cell.angle_alpha   90.00
_cell.angle_beta   90.00
_cell.angle_gamma   90.00
#
_symmetry.space_group_name_H-M   'P 1'
#
loop_
_entity.id
_entity.type
_entity.pdbx_description
1 polymer ?
#
loop_
_entity_poly.entity_id
_entity_poly.type
_entity_poly.pdbx_seq_one_letter_code
_entity_poly.pdbx_strand_id
1 'polypeptide(L)'
;MTAPIPHSASRPAPATSGPEPAAPDDRPEGRPARQPSCGWAAPLGTGELAAEITVQLSRRLSRVRLHGFRPQPPAPTLVAVAHGSRDPRALPVVRALLDRVRALRPGLPVRLGHVELNRPLLGDTLAELRGEAVLVPLLFGRGYHVTHDLPAALAAAPHLTGRIATPLGPHTLLAEALHGRLLEAGFPPDPGPRTAVVLAAAGSRSPQSAQDTARIARLLSARLGGLPVRPAFAHSAPAGDAASDGAGPTVADAVRTLTARGVDQLAVAACFTAPGRFATRCADAAPGIAAAPLGDHPALARLVLHRYDQALLARTGSDSERTRAATVAV
;
A
#
# COMPACT_ATOMS: atom_id res chain seq x y z
N MET A 1 48.01 13.82 -29.44
CA MET A 1 47.54 14.54 -30.59
C MET A 1 46.08 14.85 -30.33
N THR A 2 45.83 15.96 -29.74
CA THR A 2 45.38 17.24 -30.25
C THR A 2 43.88 17.24 -30.63
N ALA A 3 43.11 17.92 -29.78
CA ALA A 3 41.78 18.46 -30.01
C ALA A 3 41.74 19.41 -31.24
N PRO A 4 40.68 20.07 -31.66
CA PRO A 4 39.83 20.95 -30.82
C PRO A 4 38.34 21.05 -31.18
N ILE A 5 37.62 21.75 -30.30
CA ILE A 5 36.31 22.42 -30.41
C ILE A 5 36.43 23.65 -31.32
N PRO A 6 35.32 24.16 -31.96
CA PRO A 6 34.97 25.56 -31.70
C PRO A 6 33.48 25.85 -31.40
N HIS A 7 33.27 26.69 -30.48
CA HIS A 7 32.47 27.87 -30.22
C HIS A 7 31.76 28.58 -31.41
N SER A 8 30.56 29.16 -31.17
CA SER A 8 30.18 30.55 -31.33
C SER A 8 28.67 30.71 -31.32
N ALA A 9 28.03 31.32 -30.31
CA ALA A 9 27.79 32.75 -30.10
C ALA A 9 26.84 33.37 -31.14
N SER A 10 25.68 33.89 -30.74
CA SER A 10 25.43 35.33 -30.51
C SER A 10 23.94 35.67 -30.43
N ARG A 11 23.58 36.41 -29.42
CA ARG A 11 22.44 37.34 -29.34
C ARG A 11 22.71 38.55 -30.28
N PRO A 12 21.72 39.41 -30.64
CA PRO A 12 21.22 40.44 -29.71
C PRO A 12 19.73 40.87 -29.89
N ALA A 13 19.21 41.61 -28.91
CA ALA A 13 18.16 42.61 -29.01
C ALA A 13 18.80 43.95 -29.49
N PRO A 14 18.07 45.01 -29.91
CA PRO A 14 17.30 45.87 -29.02
C PRO A 14 16.14 46.73 -29.62
N ALA A 15 15.33 47.37 -28.75
CA ALA A 15 14.86 48.76 -28.65
C ALA A 15 14.17 49.42 -29.89
N THR A 16 13.17 50.28 -29.82
CA THR A 16 13.03 51.59 -29.16
C THR A 16 11.66 52.20 -29.46
N SER A 17 11.21 53.00 -28.58
CA SER A 17 10.73 54.38 -28.58
C SER A 17 9.25 54.71 -28.87
N GLY A 18 8.64 55.44 -27.94
CA GLY A 18 7.44 56.23 -28.05
C GLY A 18 7.66 57.53 -28.86
N PRO A 19 6.78 58.50 -28.91
CA PRO A 19 6.29 59.29 -27.77
C PRO A 19 4.79 59.77 -27.89
N GLU A 20 4.31 60.35 -26.80
CA GLU A 20 3.26 61.33 -26.59
C GLU A 20 3.51 62.62 -27.43
N PRO A 21 2.59 63.66 -27.66
CA PRO A 21 1.61 64.21 -26.73
C PRO A 21 0.33 64.88 -27.31
N ALA A 22 -0.43 65.53 -26.43
CA ALA A 22 -1.21 66.80 -26.51
C ALA A 22 -2.74 66.74 -26.63
N ALA A 23 -3.35 67.34 -25.60
CA ALA A 23 -4.71 67.90 -25.56
C ALA A 23 -4.75 69.24 -26.37
N PRO A 24 -5.88 69.96 -26.62
CA PRO A 24 -6.72 70.56 -25.59
C PRO A 24 -8.26 70.68 -25.86
N ASP A 25 -9.00 70.99 -24.79
CA ASP A 25 -10.10 71.93 -24.56
C ASP A 25 -11.26 72.09 -25.59
N ASP A 26 -12.49 71.94 -25.11
CA ASP A 26 -13.51 73.01 -25.09
C ASP A 26 -14.81 72.56 -24.39
N ARG A 27 -15.32 73.45 -23.50
CA ARG A 27 -16.68 73.39 -22.93
C ARG A 27 -17.64 74.15 -23.88
N PRO A 28 -19.00 73.98 -23.80
CA PRO A 28 -19.77 74.73 -22.83
C PRO A 28 -21.00 74.06 -22.18
N GLU A 29 -21.48 74.76 -21.21
CA GLU A 29 -22.56 74.64 -20.26
C GLU A 29 -23.94 74.31 -20.82
N GLY A 30 -24.78 73.61 -19.97
CA GLY A 30 -26.24 73.49 -20.20
C GLY A 30 -26.92 72.74 -19.01
N ARG A 31 -27.75 73.46 -18.32
CA ARG A 31 -28.53 73.21 -17.08
C ARG A 31 -29.67 72.16 -17.25
N PRO A 32 -30.51 71.84 -16.23
CA PRO A 32 -30.52 70.56 -15.50
C PRO A 32 -31.81 69.80 -15.74
N ALA A 33 -31.76 68.46 -15.61
CA ALA A 33 -32.94 67.60 -15.54
C ALA A 33 -32.95 66.67 -14.33
N ARG A 34 -34.11 66.60 -13.74
CA ARG A 34 -34.52 66.01 -12.49
C ARG A 34 -34.02 64.56 -12.22
N GLN A 35 -33.60 64.32 -10.99
CA GLN A 35 -33.32 63.00 -10.42
C GLN A 35 -34.60 62.22 -10.15
N PRO A 36 -34.64 60.92 -10.41
CA PRO A 36 -35.46 59.97 -9.67
C PRO A 36 -34.64 59.41 -8.48
N SER A 37 -35.21 59.56 -7.31
CA SER A 37 -34.68 58.99 -6.07
C SER A 37 -34.77 57.47 -6.09
N CYS A 38 -33.70 56.77 -6.44
CA CYS A 38 -33.48 55.38 -6.08
C CYS A 38 -32.62 55.38 -4.83
N GLY A 39 -33.22 55.01 -3.72
CA GLY A 39 -32.51 54.80 -2.44
C GLY A 39 -31.50 53.67 -2.58
N TRP A 40 -30.24 54.03 -2.78
CA TRP A 40 -29.13 53.13 -2.57
C TRP A 40 -28.67 53.34 -1.15
N ALA A 41 -28.72 52.28 -0.36
CA ALA A 41 -28.07 52.28 0.93
C ALA A 41 -26.60 52.68 0.74
N ALA A 42 -26.10 53.59 1.56
CA ALA A 42 -24.71 54.03 1.53
C ALA A 42 -23.78 52.81 1.63
N PRO A 43 -22.69 52.74 0.89
CA PRO A 43 -21.71 51.66 1.05
C PRO A 43 -21.19 51.68 2.47
N LEU A 44 -21.35 50.55 3.16
CA LEU A 44 -20.79 50.35 4.51
C LEU A 44 -19.30 50.72 4.49
N GLY A 45 -18.88 51.56 5.40
CA GLY A 45 -17.50 51.98 5.51
C GLY A 45 -16.60 50.74 5.72
N THR A 46 -15.37 50.79 5.19
CA THR A 46 -14.42 49.65 5.28
C THR A 46 -14.22 49.16 6.69
N GLY A 47 -14.44 49.98 7.73
CA GLY A 47 -14.42 49.62 9.15
C GLY A 47 -15.63 48.75 9.58
N GLU A 48 -16.83 49.02 9.06
CA GLU A 48 -18.02 48.24 9.39
C GLU A 48 -18.00 46.85 8.73
N LEU A 49 -17.50 46.75 7.49
CA LEU A 49 -17.28 45.45 6.81
C LEU A 49 -16.23 44.61 7.54
N ALA A 50 -15.15 45.20 8.02
CA ALA A 50 -14.13 44.51 8.79
C ALA A 50 -14.66 44.01 10.15
N ALA A 51 -15.51 44.83 10.82
CA ALA A 51 -16.16 44.44 12.06
C ALA A 51 -17.15 43.28 11.85
N GLU A 52 -17.99 43.31 10.80
CA GLU A 52 -18.93 42.26 10.45
C GLU A 52 -18.20 40.96 10.12
N ILE A 53 -17.14 41.00 9.31
CA ILE A 53 -16.29 39.83 9.00
C ILE A 53 -15.65 39.27 10.28
N THR A 54 -15.19 40.13 11.19
CA THR A 54 -14.58 39.70 12.45
C THR A 54 -15.62 39.02 13.36
N VAL A 55 -16.83 39.55 13.44
CA VAL A 55 -17.92 38.97 14.21
C VAL A 55 -18.37 37.64 13.60
N GLN A 56 -18.48 37.55 12.27
CA GLN A 56 -18.87 36.29 11.62
C GLN A 56 -17.77 35.23 11.71
N LEU A 57 -16.50 35.58 11.59
CA LEU A 57 -15.36 34.70 11.83
C LEU A 57 -15.33 34.23 13.28
N SER A 58 -15.52 35.13 14.25
CA SER A 58 -15.57 34.79 15.67
C SER A 58 -16.72 33.84 15.99
N ARG A 59 -17.93 34.07 15.43
CA ARG A 59 -19.07 33.16 15.57
C ARG A 59 -18.81 31.79 14.93
N ARG A 60 -18.18 31.73 13.77
CA ARG A 60 -17.80 30.45 13.13
C ARG A 60 -16.71 29.72 13.93
N LEU A 61 -15.70 30.42 14.40
CA LEU A 61 -14.65 29.86 15.26
C LEU A 61 -15.19 29.41 16.61
N SER A 62 -16.14 30.16 17.20
CA SER A 62 -16.80 29.73 18.45
C SER A 62 -17.67 28.49 18.25
N ARG A 63 -18.35 28.34 17.11
CA ARG A 63 -19.06 27.08 16.78
C ARG A 63 -18.11 25.90 16.59
N VAL A 64 -16.95 26.12 16.00
CA VAL A 64 -15.90 25.07 15.86
C VAL A 64 -15.32 24.71 17.24
N ARG A 65 -15.17 25.69 18.15
CA ARG A 65 -14.72 25.44 19.55
C ARG A 65 -15.79 24.80 20.43
N LEU A 66 -17.08 25.07 20.21
CA LEU A 66 -18.20 24.48 20.96
C LEU A 66 -18.53 23.05 20.52
N HIS A 67 -18.18 22.65 19.29
CA HIS A 67 -18.12 21.23 18.92
C HIS A 67 -16.78 20.66 19.35
N GLY A 68 -16.54 20.70 20.66
CA GLY A 68 -15.34 20.33 21.36
C GLY A 68 -14.48 19.37 20.55
N PHE A 69 -13.19 19.68 20.44
CA PHE A 69 -12.16 18.71 20.08
C PHE A 69 -12.33 17.51 21.03
N ARG A 70 -13.26 16.60 20.72
CA ARG A 70 -13.21 15.28 21.33
C ARG A 70 -11.89 14.69 20.86
N PRO A 71 -10.94 14.41 21.74
CA PRO A 71 -9.73 13.74 21.34
C PRO A 71 -10.19 12.51 20.56
N GLN A 72 -9.87 12.45 19.29
CA GLN A 72 -10.18 11.26 18.51
C GLN A 72 -9.51 10.10 19.24
N PRO A 73 -10.23 9.03 19.56
CA PRO A 73 -9.61 7.91 20.27
C PRO A 73 -8.36 7.50 19.48
N PRO A 74 -7.27 7.16 20.16
CA PRO A 74 -6.03 6.80 19.50
C PRO A 74 -6.32 5.68 18.48
N ALA A 75 -5.71 5.79 17.30
CA ALA A 75 -5.88 4.77 16.27
C ALA A 75 -5.49 3.39 16.82
N PRO A 76 -6.26 2.33 16.52
CA PRO A 76 -5.92 0.97 16.93
C PRO A 76 -4.48 0.63 16.54
N THR A 77 -3.74 -0.06 17.41
CA THR A 77 -2.36 -0.46 17.11
C THR A 77 -2.32 -1.45 15.94
N LEU A 78 -1.54 -1.15 14.90
CA LEU A 78 -1.21 -2.12 13.86
C LEU A 78 -0.16 -3.09 14.42
N VAL A 79 -0.51 -4.36 14.55
CA VAL A 79 0.42 -5.44 14.91
C VAL A 79 0.75 -6.21 13.63
N ALA A 80 1.91 -5.95 13.06
CA ALA A 80 2.41 -6.72 11.93
C ALA A 80 2.87 -8.10 12.42
N VAL A 81 2.31 -9.16 11.86
CA VAL A 81 2.60 -10.53 12.26
C VAL A 81 3.44 -11.22 11.19
N ALA A 82 4.73 -11.41 11.47
CA ALA A 82 5.64 -12.15 10.60
C ALA A 82 5.74 -13.61 11.04
N HIS A 83 6.05 -14.51 10.09
CA HIS A 83 6.29 -15.92 10.44
C HIS A 83 7.47 -16.06 11.38
N GLY A 84 8.57 -15.41 11.06
CA GLY A 84 9.88 -15.60 11.63
C GLY A 84 10.83 -16.34 10.67
N SER A 85 12.14 -16.20 10.89
CA SER A 85 13.18 -16.81 10.05
C SER A 85 14.48 -17.00 10.84
N ARG A 86 15.20 -18.09 10.56
CA ARG A 86 16.57 -18.29 11.08
C ARG A 86 17.62 -17.52 10.28
N ASP A 87 17.24 -16.93 9.14
CA ASP A 87 18.14 -16.10 8.35
C ASP A 87 18.32 -14.73 9.06
N PRO A 88 19.54 -14.34 9.44
CA PRO A 88 19.78 -13.10 10.16
C PRO A 88 19.39 -11.85 9.35
N ARG A 89 19.33 -11.96 8.03
CA ARG A 89 18.92 -10.86 7.15
C ARG A 89 17.40 -10.59 7.18
N ALA A 90 16.59 -11.54 7.65
CA ALA A 90 15.13 -11.44 7.61
C ALA A 90 14.60 -10.32 8.50
N LEU A 91 15.04 -10.23 9.74
CA LEU A 91 14.53 -9.24 10.71
C LEU A 91 14.81 -7.80 10.29
N PRO A 92 16.03 -7.42 9.82
CA PRO A 92 16.27 -6.08 9.26
C PRO A 92 15.32 -5.73 8.11
N VAL A 93 15.05 -6.68 7.20
CA VAL A 93 14.16 -6.48 6.06
C VAL A 93 12.71 -6.24 6.51
N VAL A 94 12.21 -7.03 7.46
CA VAL A 94 10.87 -6.80 8.04
C VAL A 94 10.79 -5.45 8.75
N ARG A 95 11.82 -5.07 9.49
CA ARG A 95 11.88 -3.75 10.15
C ARG A 95 11.86 -2.61 9.12
N ALA A 96 12.63 -2.69 8.05
CA ALA A 96 12.63 -1.71 6.97
C ALA A 96 11.22 -1.56 6.33
N LEU A 97 10.50 -2.67 6.12
CA LEU A 97 9.09 -2.61 5.69
C LEU A 97 8.23 -1.82 6.68
N LEU A 98 8.37 -2.10 7.98
CA LEU A 98 7.56 -1.41 9.00
C LEU A 98 7.96 0.06 9.15
N ASP A 99 9.21 0.42 8.95
CA ASP A 99 9.65 1.82 8.95
C ASP A 99 9.04 2.58 7.77
N ARG A 100 8.91 1.94 6.61
CA ARG A 100 8.17 2.49 5.46
C ARG A 100 6.68 2.63 5.76
N VAL A 101 6.06 1.66 6.45
CA VAL A 101 4.65 1.77 6.92
C VAL A 101 4.47 2.96 7.84
N ARG A 102 5.39 3.16 8.81
CA ARG A 102 5.37 4.33 9.73
C ARG A 102 5.55 5.65 8.97
N ALA A 103 6.45 5.69 7.99
CA ALA A 103 6.65 6.86 7.14
C ALA A 103 5.42 7.23 6.31
N LEU A 104 4.68 6.22 5.80
CA LEU A 104 3.45 6.43 5.03
C LEU A 104 2.28 6.88 5.92
N ARG A 105 2.28 6.55 7.21
CA ARG A 105 1.23 6.94 8.16
C ARG A 105 1.85 7.37 9.50
N PRO A 106 2.34 8.59 9.59
CA PRO A 106 2.85 9.14 10.85
C PRO A 106 1.79 9.12 11.95
N GLY A 107 2.18 8.77 13.17
CA GLY A 107 1.28 8.69 14.31
C GLY A 107 0.52 7.36 14.45
N LEU A 108 0.54 6.46 13.47
CA LEU A 108 -0.01 5.12 13.64
C LEU A 108 0.93 4.29 14.54
N PRO A 109 0.44 3.76 15.68
CA PRO A 109 1.23 2.83 16.48
C PRO A 109 1.44 1.53 15.71
N VAL A 110 2.71 1.16 15.42
CA VAL A 110 3.07 -0.07 14.71
C VAL A 110 3.97 -0.93 15.58
N ARG A 111 3.56 -2.18 15.81
CA ARG A 111 4.31 -3.21 16.53
C ARG A 111 4.57 -4.41 15.62
N LEU A 112 5.59 -5.19 15.97
CA LEU A 112 5.96 -6.43 15.30
C LEU A 112 5.81 -7.59 16.28
N GLY A 113 5.17 -8.66 15.83
CA GLY A 113 5.17 -9.94 16.52
C GLY A 113 5.51 -11.06 15.54
N HIS A 114 6.14 -12.11 16.01
CA HIS A 114 6.46 -13.29 15.21
C HIS A 114 5.65 -14.49 15.68
N VAL A 115 5.22 -15.32 14.73
CA VAL A 115 4.55 -16.58 15.05
C VAL A 115 5.53 -17.49 15.76
N GLU A 116 6.77 -17.57 15.23
CA GLU A 116 7.84 -18.42 15.78
C GLU A 116 9.23 -17.86 15.44
N LEU A 117 10.29 -18.53 15.89
CA LEU A 117 11.71 -18.36 15.54
C LEU A 117 12.35 -17.05 16.00
N ASN A 118 11.68 -15.92 15.94
CA ASN A 118 12.24 -14.63 16.30
C ASN A 118 11.47 -13.99 17.46
N ARG A 119 12.16 -13.08 18.14
CA ARG A 119 11.52 -12.24 19.18
C ARG A 119 11.26 -10.82 18.67
N PRO A 120 10.24 -10.13 19.21
CA PRO A 120 9.26 -10.65 20.15
C PRO A 120 8.32 -11.68 19.51
N LEU A 121 7.87 -12.69 20.27
CA LEU A 121 6.78 -13.55 19.84
C LEU A 121 5.47 -12.78 19.82
N LEU A 122 4.51 -13.23 19.04
CA LEU A 122 3.20 -12.57 18.93
C LEU A 122 2.51 -12.47 20.29
N GLY A 123 2.52 -13.54 21.10
CA GLY A 123 1.96 -13.53 22.43
C GLY A 123 2.61 -12.48 23.35
N ASP A 124 3.94 -12.36 23.33
CA ASP A 124 4.67 -11.36 24.12
C ASP A 124 4.24 -9.95 23.69
N THR A 125 4.17 -9.69 22.37
CA THR A 125 3.73 -8.41 21.82
C THR A 125 2.30 -8.05 22.25
N LEU A 126 1.37 -9.01 22.20
CA LEU A 126 -0.02 -8.78 22.59
C LEU A 126 -0.17 -8.54 24.09
N ALA A 127 0.62 -9.20 24.94
CA ALA A 127 0.59 -9.03 26.39
C ALA A 127 0.97 -7.60 26.83
N GLU A 128 1.87 -6.94 26.09
CA GLU A 128 2.31 -5.55 26.36
C GLU A 128 1.31 -4.50 25.90
N LEU A 129 0.39 -4.82 25.00
CA LEU A 129 -0.55 -3.86 24.41
C LEU A 129 -1.78 -3.64 25.31
N ARG A 130 -2.45 -2.52 25.10
CA ARG A 130 -3.74 -2.18 25.74
C ARG A 130 -4.64 -1.52 24.69
N GLY A 131 -5.96 -1.69 24.86
CA GLY A 131 -6.97 -1.09 23.99
C GLY A 131 -7.22 -1.87 22.70
N GLU A 132 -7.32 -1.17 21.56
CA GLU A 132 -7.64 -1.79 20.27
C GLU A 132 -6.38 -2.15 19.48
N ALA A 133 -6.40 -3.32 18.82
CA ALA A 133 -5.32 -3.79 17.97
C ALA A 133 -5.85 -4.45 16.69
N VAL A 134 -5.14 -4.27 15.57
CA VAL A 134 -5.37 -4.96 14.30
C VAL A 134 -4.14 -5.77 13.95
N LEU A 135 -4.25 -7.09 13.97
CA LEU A 135 -3.22 -8.02 13.56
C LEU A 135 -3.21 -8.07 12.03
N VAL A 136 -2.13 -7.64 11.41
CA VAL A 136 -1.93 -7.68 9.95
C VAL A 136 -0.91 -8.77 9.63
N PRO A 137 -1.35 -9.94 9.12
CA PRO A 137 -0.44 -11.01 8.76
C PRO A 137 0.45 -10.61 7.58
N LEU A 138 1.77 -10.63 7.76
CA LEU A 138 2.73 -10.48 6.67
C LEU A 138 2.88 -11.81 5.91
N LEU A 139 1.75 -12.46 5.65
CA LEU A 139 1.59 -13.76 4.98
C LEU A 139 0.73 -13.57 3.72
N PHE A 140 0.90 -14.42 2.70
CA PHE A 140 0.33 -14.17 1.38
C PHE A 140 -0.90 -15.05 1.06
N GLY A 141 -1.26 -15.97 1.92
CA GLY A 141 -2.42 -16.84 1.73
C GLY A 141 -2.99 -17.32 3.05
N ARG A 142 -4.18 -17.92 2.98
CA ARG A 142 -4.93 -18.47 4.13
C ARG A 142 -4.40 -19.84 4.52
N GLY A 143 -3.17 -19.85 5.06
CA GLY A 143 -2.55 -21.04 5.63
C GLY A 143 -2.90 -21.24 7.11
N TYR A 144 -2.34 -22.30 7.73
CA TYR A 144 -2.59 -22.70 9.12
C TYR A 144 -2.37 -21.57 10.12
N HIS A 145 -1.28 -20.82 10.00
CA HIS A 145 -0.98 -19.71 10.92
C HIS A 145 -2.09 -18.65 10.92
N VAL A 146 -2.64 -18.30 9.76
CA VAL A 146 -3.71 -17.29 9.66
C VAL A 146 -5.03 -17.80 10.23
N THR A 147 -5.33 -19.10 10.03
CA THR A 147 -6.64 -19.68 10.40
C THR A 147 -6.70 -20.25 11.81
N HIS A 148 -5.54 -20.53 12.43
CA HIS A 148 -5.45 -21.17 13.74
C HIS A 148 -4.58 -20.37 14.73
N ASP A 149 -3.30 -20.09 14.41
CA ASP A 149 -2.39 -19.53 15.38
C ASP A 149 -2.72 -18.08 15.74
N LEU A 150 -3.09 -17.26 14.75
CA LEU A 150 -3.47 -15.87 15.01
C LEU A 150 -4.76 -15.74 15.82
N PRO A 151 -5.85 -16.48 15.50
CA PRO A 151 -7.05 -16.52 16.35
C PRO A 151 -6.75 -17.00 17.77
N ALA A 152 -5.95 -18.05 17.93
CA ALA A 152 -5.56 -18.57 19.24
C ALA A 152 -4.76 -17.55 20.06
N ALA A 153 -3.77 -16.89 19.43
CA ALA A 153 -2.99 -15.84 20.09
C ALA A 153 -3.85 -14.65 20.54
N LEU A 154 -4.83 -14.27 19.73
CA LEU A 154 -5.75 -13.19 20.08
C LEU A 154 -6.72 -13.60 21.18
N ALA A 155 -7.23 -14.82 21.18
CA ALA A 155 -8.08 -15.38 22.23
C ALA A 155 -7.33 -15.46 23.58
N ALA A 156 -6.02 -15.70 23.55
CA ALA A 156 -5.16 -15.67 24.74
C ALA A 156 -4.88 -14.26 25.29
N ALA A 157 -5.33 -13.19 24.62
CA ALA A 157 -5.18 -11.79 25.03
C ALA A 157 -6.55 -11.10 25.23
N PRO A 158 -7.40 -11.56 26.19
CA PRO A 158 -8.77 -11.07 26.36
C PRO A 158 -8.86 -9.61 26.82
N HIS A 159 -7.75 -9.02 27.25
CA HIS A 159 -7.63 -7.61 27.62
C HIS A 159 -7.55 -6.66 26.41
N LEU A 160 -7.45 -7.21 25.18
CA LEU A 160 -7.44 -6.46 23.95
C LEU A 160 -8.77 -6.56 23.20
N THR A 161 -9.18 -5.45 22.58
CA THR A 161 -10.18 -5.49 21.53
C THR A 161 -9.46 -5.68 20.20
N GLY A 162 -9.25 -6.95 19.82
CA GLY A 162 -8.40 -7.32 18.68
C GLY A 162 -9.17 -7.73 17.43
N ARG A 163 -8.58 -7.53 16.27
CA ARG A 163 -9.07 -7.99 14.96
C ARG A 163 -7.92 -8.55 14.17
N ILE A 164 -8.25 -9.47 13.27
CA ILE A 164 -7.28 -10.06 12.34
C ILE A 164 -7.66 -9.60 10.94
N ALA A 165 -6.74 -8.88 10.28
CA ALA A 165 -6.87 -8.51 8.90
C ALA A 165 -6.70 -9.72 7.98
N THR A 166 -7.25 -9.65 6.77
CA THR A 166 -6.99 -10.66 5.75
C THR A 166 -5.49 -10.66 5.37
N PRO A 167 -4.93 -11.81 4.93
CA PRO A 167 -3.56 -11.91 4.44
C PRO A 167 -3.25 -10.89 3.34
N LEU A 168 -1.96 -10.64 3.09
CA LEU A 168 -1.53 -9.70 2.06
C LEU A 168 -1.96 -10.12 0.64
N GLY A 169 -2.00 -11.40 0.34
CA GLY A 169 -2.49 -11.91 -0.95
C GLY A 169 -3.88 -12.53 -0.88
N PRO A 170 -4.54 -12.66 -2.05
CA PRO A 170 -4.23 -12.02 -3.33
C PRO A 170 -4.62 -10.53 -3.36
N HIS A 171 -3.80 -9.70 -4.02
CA HIS A 171 -4.08 -8.26 -4.19
C HIS A 171 -3.24 -7.67 -5.34
N THR A 172 -3.74 -6.62 -6.01
CA THR A 172 -3.03 -5.94 -7.10
C THR A 172 -1.73 -5.27 -6.66
N LEU A 173 -1.67 -4.69 -5.46
CA LEU A 173 -0.45 -4.14 -4.89
C LEU A 173 0.63 -5.22 -4.64
N LEU A 174 0.22 -6.46 -4.37
CA LEU A 174 1.16 -7.57 -4.27
C LEU A 174 1.75 -7.92 -5.64
N ALA A 175 0.93 -7.95 -6.69
CA ALA A 175 1.40 -8.15 -8.07
C ALA A 175 2.31 -7.00 -8.51
N GLU A 176 2.04 -5.76 -8.08
CA GLU A 176 2.91 -4.60 -8.31
C GLU A 176 4.29 -4.79 -7.64
N ALA A 177 4.31 -5.24 -6.39
CA ALA A 177 5.56 -5.48 -5.68
C ALA A 177 6.39 -6.62 -6.32
N LEU A 178 5.73 -7.72 -6.70
CA LEU A 178 6.37 -8.83 -7.40
C LEU A 178 6.97 -8.39 -8.75
N HIS A 179 6.24 -7.61 -9.53
CA HIS A 179 6.71 -7.06 -10.80
C HIS A 179 7.91 -6.11 -10.58
N GLY A 180 7.83 -5.21 -9.59
CA GLY A 180 8.95 -4.33 -9.26
C GLY A 180 10.22 -5.11 -8.91
N ARG A 181 10.12 -6.17 -8.09
CA ARG A 181 11.27 -7.02 -7.77
C ARG A 181 11.82 -7.80 -8.96
N LEU A 182 10.96 -8.19 -9.91
CA LEU A 182 11.41 -8.78 -11.18
C LEU A 182 12.22 -7.77 -12.00
N LEU A 183 11.74 -6.53 -12.14
CA LEU A 183 12.47 -5.47 -12.86
C LEU A 183 13.82 -5.14 -12.19
N GLU A 184 13.86 -5.04 -10.88
CA GLU A 184 15.10 -4.85 -10.11
C GLU A 184 16.10 -5.99 -10.31
N ALA A 185 15.63 -7.21 -10.57
CA ALA A 185 16.44 -8.38 -10.89
C ALA A 185 16.86 -8.48 -12.36
N GLY A 186 16.52 -7.50 -13.19
CA GLY A 186 16.86 -7.45 -14.60
C GLY A 186 15.86 -8.12 -15.54
N PHE A 187 14.62 -8.38 -15.08
CA PHE A 187 13.55 -8.84 -15.97
C PHE A 187 13.23 -7.76 -17.00
N PRO A 188 13.23 -8.11 -18.32
CA PRO A 188 13.01 -7.12 -19.35
C PRO A 188 11.59 -6.51 -19.27
N PRO A 189 11.42 -5.21 -19.55
CA PRO A 189 10.10 -4.57 -19.58
C PRO A 189 9.23 -5.05 -20.74
N ASP A 190 9.85 -5.50 -21.83
CA ASP A 190 9.20 -6.10 -23.01
C ASP A 190 9.77 -7.50 -23.24
N PRO A 191 9.23 -8.51 -22.54
CA PRO A 191 9.72 -9.88 -22.64
C PRO A 191 9.26 -10.53 -23.94
N GLY A 192 10.16 -11.31 -24.56
CA GLY A 192 9.87 -12.06 -25.79
C GLY A 192 8.78 -13.14 -25.60
N PRO A 193 8.25 -13.68 -26.71
CA PRO A 193 7.09 -14.59 -26.69
C PRO A 193 7.37 -15.95 -26.03
N ARG A 194 8.65 -16.34 -25.87
CA ARG A 194 9.06 -17.57 -25.18
C ARG A 194 9.53 -17.33 -23.75
N THR A 195 8.94 -16.31 -23.11
CA THR A 195 9.22 -15.94 -21.72
C THR A 195 8.09 -16.44 -20.80
N ALA A 196 8.43 -16.90 -19.61
CA ALA A 196 7.48 -17.22 -18.55
C ALA A 196 8.05 -16.88 -17.16
N VAL A 197 7.17 -16.72 -16.20
CA VAL A 197 7.52 -16.46 -14.80
C VAL A 197 7.05 -17.63 -13.93
N VAL A 198 7.91 -18.07 -13.02
CA VAL A 198 7.54 -18.97 -11.93
C VAL A 198 7.27 -18.14 -10.68
N LEU A 199 6.06 -18.16 -10.15
CA LEU A 199 5.73 -17.53 -8.87
C LEU A 199 6.06 -18.51 -7.74
N ALA A 200 7.15 -18.26 -7.04
CA ALA A 200 7.61 -19.09 -5.94
C ALA A 200 6.97 -18.67 -4.62
N ALA A 201 6.30 -19.61 -3.94
CA ALA A 201 5.67 -19.41 -2.64
C ALA A 201 6.12 -20.48 -1.64
N ALA A 202 5.88 -20.26 -0.35
CA ALA A 202 6.26 -21.22 0.69
C ALA A 202 5.56 -22.58 0.53
N GLY A 203 4.30 -22.57 0.14
CA GLY A 203 3.43 -23.74 0.16
C GLY A 203 2.69 -23.89 1.49
N SER A 204 1.57 -24.58 1.44
CA SER A 204 0.75 -24.91 2.61
C SER A 204 -0.11 -26.13 2.27
N ARG A 205 -0.48 -26.92 3.29
CA ARG A 205 -1.46 -28.00 3.15
C ARG A 205 -2.90 -27.51 3.00
N SER A 206 -3.13 -26.20 3.19
CA SER A 206 -4.46 -25.60 3.01
C SER A 206 -4.79 -25.41 1.53
N PRO A 207 -5.89 -26.00 1.01
CA PRO A 207 -6.34 -25.76 -0.37
C PRO A 207 -6.62 -24.30 -0.68
N GLN A 208 -7.08 -23.53 0.32
CA GLN A 208 -7.30 -22.08 0.19
C GLN A 208 -6.00 -21.32 -0.10
N SER A 209 -4.89 -21.74 0.52
CA SER A 209 -3.58 -21.14 0.28
C SER A 209 -3.10 -21.38 -1.16
N ALA A 210 -3.33 -22.58 -1.70
CA ALA A 210 -3.02 -22.89 -3.10
C ALA A 210 -3.87 -22.04 -4.07
N GLN A 211 -5.16 -21.88 -3.79
CA GLN A 211 -6.07 -21.02 -4.56
C GLN A 211 -5.64 -19.55 -4.50
N ASP A 212 -5.23 -19.06 -3.33
CA ASP A 212 -4.74 -17.70 -3.15
C ASP A 212 -3.46 -17.48 -3.98
N THR A 213 -2.52 -18.44 -3.96
CA THR A 213 -1.29 -18.40 -4.78
C THR A 213 -1.61 -18.40 -6.28
N ALA A 214 -2.57 -19.20 -6.72
CA ALA A 214 -3.02 -19.22 -8.12
C ALA A 214 -3.67 -17.89 -8.53
N ARG A 215 -4.39 -17.23 -7.63
CA ARG A 215 -4.94 -15.88 -7.87
C ARG A 215 -3.85 -14.82 -7.94
N ILE A 216 -2.82 -14.90 -7.10
CA ILE A 216 -1.65 -14.01 -7.15
C ILE A 216 -0.94 -14.17 -8.50
N ALA A 217 -0.74 -15.41 -8.97
CA ALA A 217 -0.13 -15.69 -10.27
C ALA A 217 -0.93 -15.06 -11.43
N ARG A 218 -2.27 -15.14 -11.40
CA ARG A 218 -3.12 -14.48 -12.41
C ARG A 218 -3.00 -12.96 -12.38
N LEU A 219 -2.96 -12.34 -11.20
CA LEU A 219 -2.79 -10.89 -11.06
C LEU A 219 -1.41 -10.43 -11.56
N LEU A 220 -0.37 -11.23 -11.30
CA LEU A 220 0.96 -10.95 -11.83
C LEU A 220 1.00 -11.13 -13.36
N SER A 221 0.39 -12.19 -13.90
CA SER A 221 0.25 -12.40 -15.34
C SER A 221 -0.43 -11.22 -16.04
N ALA A 222 -1.56 -10.76 -15.50
CA ALA A 222 -2.27 -9.59 -16.03
C ALA A 222 -1.39 -8.33 -16.02
N ARG A 223 -0.59 -8.13 -14.96
CA ARG A 223 0.34 -6.99 -14.87
C ARG A 223 1.51 -7.09 -15.84
N LEU A 224 1.91 -8.30 -16.23
CA LEU A 224 2.95 -8.61 -17.19
C LEU A 224 2.41 -8.72 -18.65
N GLY A 225 1.25 -8.12 -18.95
CA GLY A 225 0.68 -8.13 -20.29
C GLY A 225 0.13 -9.49 -20.74
N GLY A 226 -0.22 -10.39 -19.80
CA GLY A 226 -0.73 -11.72 -20.10
C GLY A 226 0.36 -12.81 -20.18
N LEU A 227 1.59 -12.47 -19.82
CA LEU A 227 2.70 -13.44 -19.80
C LEU A 227 2.35 -14.64 -18.90
N PRO A 228 2.72 -15.88 -19.31
CA PRO A 228 2.49 -17.06 -18.48
C PRO A 228 3.17 -16.96 -17.11
N VAL A 229 2.38 -17.05 -16.04
CA VAL A 229 2.88 -17.12 -14.66
C VAL A 229 2.43 -18.43 -14.05
N ARG A 230 3.37 -19.28 -13.63
CA ARG A 230 3.10 -20.58 -13.02
C ARG A 230 3.40 -20.56 -11.53
N PRO A 231 2.43 -20.85 -10.67
CA PRO A 231 2.70 -21.03 -9.24
C PRO A 231 3.55 -22.27 -9.00
N ALA A 232 4.51 -22.15 -8.07
CA ALA A 232 5.35 -23.24 -7.60
C ALA A 232 5.70 -23.03 -6.12
N PHE A 233 6.11 -24.10 -5.44
CA PHE A 233 6.25 -24.09 -3.99
C PHE A 233 7.67 -24.50 -3.56
N ALA A 234 8.10 -23.97 -2.41
CA ALA A 234 9.43 -24.26 -1.85
C ALA A 234 9.59 -25.72 -1.45
N HIS A 235 8.49 -26.42 -1.13
CA HIS A 235 8.48 -27.85 -0.88
C HIS A 235 7.22 -28.47 -1.47
N SER A 236 7.36 -29.66 -2.05
CA SER A 236 6.26 -30.54 -2.37
C SER A 236 5.97 -31.43 -1.16
N ALA A 237 4.73 -31.87 -1.00
CA ALA A 237 4.47 -32.99 -0.11
C ALA A 237 5.18 -34.26 -0.63
N PRO A 238 5.60 -35.21 0.25
CA PRO A 238 6.19 -36.44 -0.19
C PRO A 238 5.27 -37.18 -1.17
N ALA A 239 5.83 -37.62 -2.29
CA ALA A 239 5.10 -38.48 -3.22
C ALA A 239 4.69 -39.74 -2.50
N GLY A 240 3.40 -39.98 -2.30
CA GLY A 240 2.87 -41.15 -1.64
C GLY A 240 1.77 -40.89 -0.62
N ASP A 241 1.61 -39.65 -0.17
CA ASP A 241 0.48 -39.28 0.71
C ASP A 241 -0.71 -38.86 -0.16
N ALA A 242 -1.61 -39.79 -0.44
CA ALA A 242 -2.85 -39.55 -1.22
C ALA A 242 -3.78 -38.49 -0.57
N ALA A 243 -3.45 -38.03 0.65
CA ALA A 243 -4.15 -36.98 1.36
C ALA A 243 -3.55 -35.58 1.15
N SER A 244 -2.51 -35.43 0.32
CA SER A 244 -1.82 -34.17 0.13
C SER A 244 -2.23 -33.43 -1.17
N ASP A 245 -3.53 -33.30 -1.42
CA ASP A 245 -4.10 -32.51 -2.54
C ASP A 245 -3.71 -31.00 -2.55
N GLY A 246 -2.89 -30.56 -1.62
CA GLY A 246 -2.43 -29.16 -1.50
C GLY A 246 -1.00 -28.87 -1.97
N ALA A 247 -0.23 -29.89 -2.37
CA ALA A 247 1.15 -29.72 -2.77
C ALA A 247 1.29 -29.62 -4.28
N GLY A 248 1.38 -28.40 -4.78
CA GLY A 248 1.71 -28.12 -6.18
C GLY A 248 3.18 -28.40 -6.51
N PRO A 249 3.60 -28.16 -7.78
CA PRO A 249 4.95 -28.41 -8.26
C PRO A 249 5.99 -27.59 -7.48
N THR A 250 7.20 -28.13 -7.35
CA THR A 250 8.34 -27.34 -6.89
C THR A 250 8.77 -26.35 -7.99
N VAL A 251 9.60 -25.36 -7.61
CA VAL A 251 10.17 -24.41 -8.59
C VAL A 251 10.95 -25.17 -9.67
N ALA A 252 11.76 -26.18 -9.29
CA ALA A 252 12.48 -27.02 -10.23
C ALA A 252 11.56 -27.79 -11.19
N ASP A 253 10.42 -28.32 -10.70
CA ASP A 253 9.43 -29.01 -11.54
C ASP A 253 8.77 -28.06 -12.55
N ALA A 254 8.41 -26.86 -12.07
CA ALA A 254 7.82 -25.82 -12.91
C ALA A 254 8.80 -25.37 -14.01
N VAL A 255 10.06 -25.16 -13.66
CA VAL A 255 11.14 -24.83 -14.59
C VAL A 255 11.29 -25.92 -15.66
N ARG A 256 11.46 -27.19 -15.26
CA ARG A 256 11.56 -28.32 -16.22
C ARG A 256 10.36 -28.38 -17.15
N THR A 257 9.15 -28.22 -16.61
CA THR A 257 7.92 -28.28 -17.40
C THR A 257 7.85 -27.14 -18.43
N LEU A 258 8.23 -25.92 -18.05
CA LEU A 258 8.21 -24.77 -18.95
C LEU A 258 9.30 -24.88 -20.03
N THR A 259 10.51 -25.31 -19.66
CA THR A 259 11.60 -25.55 -20.63
C THR A 259 11.21 -26.62 -21.66
N ALA A 260 10.59 -27.74 -21.22
CA ALA A 260 10.10 -28.77 -22.12
C ALA A 260 9.00 -28.29 -23.09
N ARG A 261 8.33 -27.18 -22.77
CA ARG A 261 7.34 -26.50 -23.62
C ARG A 261 7.94 -25.42 -24.54
N GLY A 262 9.25 -25.30 -24.59
CA GLY A 262 9.95 -24.34 -25.45
C GLY A 262 10.07 -22.92 -24.88
N VAL A 263 9.87 -22.77 -23.55
CA VAL A 263 10.20 -21.51 -22.86
C VAL A 263 11.71 -21.48 -22.67
N ASP A 264 12.36 -20.42 -23.13
CA ASP A 264 13.82 -20.24 -23.05
C ASP A 264 14.22 -19.08 -22.12
N GLN A 265 13.30 -18.17 -21.81
CA GLN A 265 13.50 -17.10 -20.83
C GLN A 265 12.61 -17.32 -19.61
N LEU A 266 13.24 -17.71 -18.50
CA LEU A 266 12.55 -17.99 -17.25
C LEU A 266 13.02 -17.05 -16.15
N ALA A 267 12.04 -16.48 -15.42
CA ALA A 267 12.29 -15.72 -14.21
C ALA A 267 11.51 -16.31 -13.03
N VAL A 268 12.08 -16.19 -11.84
CA VAL A 268 11.42 -16.60 -10.60
C VAL A 268 11.05 -15.36 -9.79
N ALA A 269 9.76 -15.16 -9.56
CA ALA A 269 9.21 -14.12 -8.70
C ALA A 269 9.05 -14.68 -7.27
N ALA A 270 9.72 -14.08 -6.29
CA ALA A 270 9.76 -14.57 -4.92
C ALA A 270 8.61 -13.98 -4.08
N CYS A 271 7.55 -14.76 -3.86
CA CYS A 271 6.43 -14.39 -2.99
C CYS A 271 6.75 -14.70 -1.52
N PHE A 272 7.76 -14.01 -1.00
CA PHE A 272 8.23 -14.08 0.39
C PHE A 272 8.41 -12.67 0.94
N THR A 273 8.12 -12.46 2.21
CA THR A 273 8.27 -11.15 2.85
C THR A 273 9.76 -10.79 3.02
N ALA A 274 10.59 -11.75 3.38
CA ALA A 274 11.99 -11.55 3.73
C ALA A 274 12.86 -12.75 3.30
N PRO A 275 14.19 -12.61 3.28
CA PRO A 275 15.11 -13.72 3.07
C PRO A 275 14.89 -14.87 4.05
N GLY A 276 15.17 -16.09 3.59
CA GLY A 276 15.07 -17.29 4.41
C GLY A 276 15.23 -18.54 3.56
N ARG A 277 15.30 -19.70 4.24
CA ARG A 277 15.57 -20.99 3.61
C ARG A 277 14.71 -21.28 2.37
N PHE A 278 13.41 -20.96 2.43
CA PHE A 278 12.51 -21.22 1.30
C PHE A 278 12.76 -20.29 0.12
N ALA A 279 12.97 -18.99 0.38
CA ALA A 279 13.30 -18.03 -0.66
C ALA A 279 14.62 -18.40 -1.35
N THR A 280 15.65 -18.77 -0.58
CA THR A 280 16.95 -19.23 -1.10
C THR A 280 16.79 -20.48 -1.98
N ARG A 281 16.10 -21.52 -1.49
CA ARG A 281 15.84 -22.73 -2.29
C ARG A 281 15.14 -22.44 -3.63
N CYS A 282 14.19 -21.51 -3.62
CA CYS A 282 13.50 -21.14 -4.84
C CYS A 282 14.41 -20.37 -5.80
N ALA A 283 15.27 -19.48 -5.28
CA ALA A 283 16.23 -18.75 -6.07
C ALA A 283 17.31 -19.66 -6.69
N ASP A 284 17.82 -20.63 -5.91
CA ASP A 284 18.81 -21.61 -6.39
C ASP A 284 18.27 -22.51 -7.52
N ALA A 285 16.96 -22.70 -7.58
CA ALA A 285 16.32 -23.47 -8.64
C ALA A 285 16.01 -22.64 -9.90
N ALA A 286 16.29 -21.34 -9.91
CA ALA A 286 16.07 -20.48 -11.07
C ALA A 286 17.19 -20.66 -12.11
N PRO A 287 16.84 -20.89 -13.39
CA PRO A 287 17.84 -21.06 -14.44
C PRO A 287 18.43 -19.73 -14.94
N GLY A 288 17.92 -18.59 -14.46
CA GLY A 288 18.31 -17.26 -14.89
C GLY A 288 17.93 -16.20 -13.85
N ILE A 289 16.92 -15.38 -14.14
CA ILE A 289 16.52 -14.29 -13.26
C ILE A 289 15.82 -14.82 -12.01
N ALA A 290 16.34 -14.50 -10.82
CA ALA A 290 15.71 -14.74 -9.54
C ALA A 290 15.47 -13.41 -8.83
N ALA A 291 14.22 -13.01 -8.70
CA ALA A 291 13.86 -11.80 -7.97
C ALA A 291 14.07 -11.98 -6.46
N ALA A 292 14.51 -10.93 -5.80
CA ALA A 292 14.62 -10.89 -4.34
C ALA A 292 13.23 -11.00 -3.68
N PRO A 293 13.14 -11.43 -2.42
CA PRO A 293 11.93 -11.30 -1.61
C PRO A 293 11.40 -9.87 -1.59
N LEU A 294 10.11 -9.72 -1.32
CA LEU A 294 9.39 -8.44 -1.43
C LEU A 294 9.95 -7.33 -0.53
N GLY A 295 10.41 -7.69 0.66
CA GLY A 295 11.10 -6.77 1.55
C GLY A 295 10.30 -5.51 1.84
N ASP A 296 10.99 -4.38 1.77
CA ASP A 296 10.44 -3.04 1.99
C ASP A 296 9.85 -2.39 0.74
N HIS A 297 9.47 -3.16 -0.28
CA HIS A 297 8.91 -2.61 -1.51
C HIS A 297 7.73 -1.65 -1.20
N PRO A 298 7.68 -0.45 -1.82
CA PRO A 298 6.65 0.56 -1.50
C PRO A 298 5.22 0.07 -1.64
N ALA A 299 4.93 -0.76 -2.65
CA ALA A 299 3.60 -1.33 -2.83
C ALA A 299 3.23 -2.31 -1.71
N LEU A 300 4.21 -3.04 -1.13
CA LEU A 300 3.96 -3.92 0.00
C LEU A 300 3.61 -3.13 1.27
N ALA A 301 4.29 -2.02 1.55
CA ALA A 301 3.97 -1.15 2.67
C ALA A 301 2.56 -0.54 2.53
N ARG A 302 2.18 -0.10 1.33
CA ARG A 302 0.79 0.34 1.04
C ARG A 302 -0.22 -0.78 1.24
N LEU A 303 0.12 -2.01 0.89
CA LEU A 303 -0.75 -3.17 1.07
C LEU A 303 -0.97 -3.49 2.55
N VAL A 304 0.05 -3.39 3.39
CA VAL A 304 -0.06 -3.55 4.85
C VAL A 304 -1.07 -2.54 5.42
N LEU A 305 -0.95 -1.27 5.06
CA LEU A 305 -1.91 -0.24 5.47
C LEU A 305 -3.32 -0.48 4.92
N HIS A 306 -3.43 -0.90 3.67
CA HIS A 306 -4.72 -1.24 3.07
C HIS A 306 -5.43 -2.38 3.83
N ARG A 307 -4.71 -3.43 4.24
CA ARG A 307 -5.25 -4.52 5.04
C ARG A 307 -5.68 -4.06 6.43
N TYR A 308 -4.90 -3.20 7.05
CA TYR A 308 -5.27 -2.55 8.30
C TYR A 308 -6.58 -1.76 8.17
N ASP A 309 -6.70 -0.90 7.17
CA ASP A 309 -7.89 -0.08 6.94
C ASP A 309 -9.13 -0.94 6.63
N GLN A 310 -8.99 -1.97 5.81
CA GLN A 310 -10.07 -2.92 5.54
C GLN A 310 -10.61 -3.59 6.82
N ALA A 311 -9.71 -3.98 7.73
CA ALA A 311 -10.12 -4.58 9.00
C ALA A 311 -10.84 -3.58 9.93
N LEU A 312 -10.55 -2.30 9.83
CA LEU A 312 -11.28 -1.25 10.54
C LEU A 312 -12.68 -1.03 9.96
N LEU A 313 -12.80 -0.98 8.64
CA LEU A 313 -14.09 -0.75 7.96
C LEU A 313 -15.08 -1.91 8.13
N ALA A 314 -14.60 -3.15 8.21
CA ALA A 314 -15.46 -4.31 8.42
C ALA A 314 -16.31 -4.22 9.72
N ARG A 315 -15.86 -3.45 10.72
CA ARG A 315 -16.63 -3.21 11.95
C ARG A 315 -17.81 -2.25 11.75
N THR A 316 -17.63 -1.17 10.98
CA THR A 316 -18.69 -0.17 10.81
C THR A 316 -19.93 -0.76 10.12
N GLY A 317 -19.75 -1.77 9.28
CA GLY A 317 -20.84 -2.54 8.67
C GLY A 317 -21.62 -3.40 9.68
N SER A 318 -20.90 -4.19 10.50
CA SER A 318 -21.53 -5.11 11.45
C SER A 318 -22.22 -4.41 12.64
N ASP A 319 -21.66 -3.31 13.13
CA ASP A 319 -22.27 -2.51 14.20
C ASP A 319 -23.51 -1.76 13.70
N SER A 320 -23.51 -1.29 12.44
CA SER A 320 -24.68 -0.66 11.80
C SER A 320 -25.82 -1.66 11.56
N GLU A 321 -25.51 -2.91 11.20
CA GLU A 321 -26.50 -3.98 11.05
C GLU A 321 -27.11 -4.40 12.40
N ARG A 322 -26.29 -4.53 13.45
CA ARG A 322 -26.77 -4.84 14.80
C ARG A 322 -27.65 -3.73 15.35
N THR A 323 -27.28 -2.46 15.13
CA THR A 323 -28.10 -1.31 15.56
C THR A 323 -29.42 -1.25 14.80
N ARG A 324 -29.43 -1.53 13.49
CA ARG A 324 -30.67 -1.60 12.72
C ARG A 324 -31.54 -2.79 13.13
N ALA A 325 -30.97 -3.95 13.39
CA ALA A 325 -31.72 -5.14 13.87
C ALA A 325 -32.34 -4.89 15.25
N ALA A 326 -31.65 -4.20 16.14
CA ALA A 326 -32.16 -3.82 17.47
C ALA A 326 -33.27 -2.76 17.40
N THR A 327 -33.26 -1.87 16.41
CA THR A 327 -34.28 -0.83 16.21
C THR A 327 -35.56 -1.37 15.56
N VAL A 328 -35.49 -2.50 14.83
CA VAL A 328 -36.67 -3.15 14.20
C VAL A 328 -37.35 -4.14 15.16
N ALA A 329 -36.72 -4.48 16.29
CA ALA A 329 -37.27 -5.42 17.29
C ALA A 329 -37.98 -4.71 18.48
N VAL A 330 -38.22 -3.42 18.41
CA VAL A 330 -39.06 -2.61 19.29
C VAL A 330 -40.23 -2.07 18.49
#